data_5ff0ccd7df7861c33a40ad44aac8c755
#
_entry.id   5ff0ccd7df7861c33a40ad44aac8c755
#
_cell.length_a   1.000
_cell.length_b   1.000
_cell.length_c   1.000
_cell.angle_alpha   90.00
_cell.angle_beta   90.00
_cell.angle_gamma   90.00
#
_symmetry.space_group_name_H-M   'P 1'
#
loop_
_entity.id
_entity.type
_entity.pdbx_description
1 polymer ?
#
loop_
_entity_poly.entity_id
_entity_poly.type
_entity_poly.pdbx_seq_one_letter_code
_entity_poly.pdbx_strand_id
1 'polypeptide(L)'
;MNLFGKKLELVDLKIHEFMGAKGELFVDFSDTTEIIGDNGKGKSLILNAIAFLFCGTDAFGKKINFSVHGTKEVFSYVEANVLVDGISNLYKRTYKVNKRGSTTMTFWENHFEIKQTEWNKTCDRDIFLSMINPKYLSSLKSSDLRDCLIKFIKVKGIDEKDILMSLDLDDIINLEDELSENNIDTVENNYKDILKNTNALIKANKEKIAELENLEIPKDVDEKYVIDAKFFDNEEDAFEYVMDCIVADPVDKNLDLMKEFNKIKTSKVLQNHKIIEYQNKVKDIPIFNDSIIKLKEEKEESEKILKSIENFNKKIIENLDLDKYIDNFKIQFENVYGKDDFTIIYKDSPINTCSYSEQVICGIKLTDYLMQQLGIDFPIFIDNAECITSFPELRKHRQLISMTVAKGFELSKYVGDKIVNLRTLETMPKIDKESLIVTRLLGGRFDLSE
;
A
#
# COMPACT_ATOMS: atom_id res chain seq x y z
N MET A 1 0.96 -9.25 24.30
CA MET A 1 1.43 -8.08 25.09
C MET A 1 1.28 -6.86 24.20
N ASN A 2 0.61 -5.79 24.62
CA ASN A 2 0.48 -4.56 23.81
C ASN A 2 1.66 -3.64 24.16
N LEU A 3 2.42 -3.15 23.17
CA LEU A 3 3.53 -2.21 23.40
C LEU A 3 3.06 -0.76 23.60
N PHE A 4 1.78 -0.47 23.33
CA PHE A 4 1.22 0.85 23.58
C PHE A 4 1.11 1.16 25.09
N GLY A 5 1.53 2.34 25.48
CA GLY A 5 1.65 2.72 26.89
C GLY A 5 2.88 2.14 27.62
N LYS A 6 3.89 1.66 26.84
CA LYS A 6 5.08 0.99 27.38
C LYS A 6 6.34 1.80 27.12
N LYS A 7 7.30 1.68 28.06
CA LYS A 7 8.68 2.11 27.85
C LYS A 7 9.49 0.95 27.30
N LEU A 8 10.19 1.18 26.19
CA LEU A 8 11.03 0.20 25.54
C LEU A 8 12.48 0.71 25.49
N GLU A 9 13.40 -0.03 26.06
CA GLU A 9 14.84 0.27 26.08
C GLU A 9 15.64 -0.89 25.51
N LEU A 10 16.49 -0.62 24.54
CA LEU A 10 17.40 -1.60 23.98
C LEU A 10 18.60 -1.78 24.94
N VAL A 11 18.89 -3.00 25.30
CA VAL A 11 20.07 -3.35 26.11
C VAL A 11 21.22 -3.74 25.21
N ASP A 12 20.97 -4.70 24.33
CA ASP A 12 21.94 -5.16 23.33
C ASP A 12 21.26 -5.65 22.06
N LEU A 13 22.07 -5.78 21.01
CA LEU A 13 21.67 -6.27 19.70
C LEU A 13 22.74 -7.19 19.13
N LYS A 14 22.34 -8.38 18.71
CA LYS A 14 23.17 -9.34 18.00
C LYS A 14 22.64 -9.54 16.59
N ILE A 15 23.50 -9.38 15.59
CA ILE A 15 23.17 -9.48 14.16
C ILE A 15 24.08 -10.54 13.53
N HIS A 16 23.50 -11.47 12.77
CA HIS A 16 24.25 -12.50 12.06
C HIS A 16 23.85 -12.55 10.58
N GLU A 17 24.85 -12.45 9.68
CA GLU A 17 24.70 -12.58 8.22
C GLU A 17 23.52 -11.76 7.65
N PHE A 18 23.42 -10.48 8.00
CA PHE A 18 22.26 -9.64 7.72
C PHE A 18 22.58 -8.54 6.70
N MET A 19 21.77 -8.41 5.64
CA MET A 19 21.89 -7.37 4.59
C MET A 19 23.31 -7.20 4.03
N GLY A 20 24.01 -8.32 3.78
CA GLY A 20 25.37 -8.33 3.23
C GLY A 20 26.49 -8.16 4.25
N ALA A 21 26.18 -7.88 5.51
CA ALA A 21 27.17 -7.97 6.58
C ALA A 21 27.49 -9.44 6.87
N LYS A 22 28.77 -9.79 6.83
CA LYS A 22 29.24 -11.15 7.11
C LYS A 22 29.61 -11.31 8.58
N GLY A 23 29.37 -12.49 9.12
CA GLY A 23 29.68 -12.84 10.51
C GLY A 23 28.71 -12.22 11.51
N GLU A 24 29.17 -12.11 12.74
CA GLU A 24 28.39 -11.57 13.84
C GLU A 24 28.78 -10.11 14.14
N LEU A 25 27.79 -9.31 14.46
CA LEU A 25 27.94 -7.96 14.97
C LEU A 25 27.18 -7.88 16.30
N PHE A 26 27.85 -7.36 17.32
CA PHE A 26 27.27 -7.13 18.65
C PHE A 26 27.33 -5.65 19.02
N VAL A 27 26.22 -5.12 19.51
CA VAL A 27 26.09 -3.73 19.95
C VAL A 27 25.38 -3.72 21.29
N ASP A 28 26.02 -3.21 22.34
CA ASP A 28 25.33 -2.86 23.59
C ASP A 28 24.95 -1.37 23.57
N PHE A 29 23.83 -1.04 24.16
CA PHE A 29 23.27 0.30 24.17
C PHE A 29 23.24 0.87 25.58
N SER A 30 23.35 2.20 25.66
CA SER A 30 23.13 3.02 26.86
C SER A 30 22.07 4.07 26.58
N ASP A 31 21.73 4.92 27.55
CA ASP A 31 20.76 6.00 27.34
C ASP A 31 21.09 6.89 26.13
N THR A 32 22.40 7.10 25.91
CA THR A 32 22.90 7.76 24.70
C THR A 32 24.01 6.93 24.11
N THR A 33 23.82 6.42 22.89
CA THR A 33 24.80 5.62 22.16
C THR A 33 25.18 6.33 20.87
N GLU A 34 26.45 6.63 20.69
CA GLU A 34 26.98 7.20 19.45
C GLU A 34 27.77 6.12 18.69
N ILE A 35 27.26 5.77 17.50
CA ILE A 35 27.88 4.81 16.59
C ILE A 35 28.57 5.58 15.48
N ILE A 36 29.84 5.26 15.24
CA ILE A 36 30.67 5.90 14.24
C ILE A 36 31.20 4.89 13.22
N GLY A 37 31.54 5.35 12.05
CA GLY A 37 32.18 4.55 11.01
C GLY A 37 32.18 5.26 9.67
N ASP A 38 33.07 4.84 8.78
CA ASP A 38 33.10 5.37 7.42
C ASP A 38 31.83 4.97 6.62
N ASN A 39 31.68 5.57 5.46
CA ASN A 39 30.57 5.23 4.56
C ASN A 39 30.65 3.74 4.16
N GLY A 40 29.48 3.09 4.10
CA GLY A 40 29.40 1.66 3.75
C GLY A 40 29.82 0.67 4.85
N LYS A 41 30.22 1.11 6.04
CA LYS A 41 30.62 0.24 7.14
C LYS A 41 29.48 -0.41 7.92
N GLY A 42 28.22 -0.09 7.59
CA GLY A 42 27.04 -0.76 8.13
C GLY A 42 26.35 -0.03 9.27
N LYS A 43 26.55 1.29 9.44
CA LYS A 43 25.84 2.07 10.47
C LYS A 43 24.32 1.93 10.36
N SER A 44 23.73 2.22 9.21
CA SER A 44 22.28 2.09 8.96
C SER A 44 21.78 0.64 9.04
N LEU A 45 22.69 -0.35 9.04
CA LEU A 45 22.35 -1.75 9.24
C LEU A 45 21.73 -2.00 10.61
N ILE A 46 22.18 -1.26 11.62
CA ILE A 46 21.72 -1.40 13.01
C ILE A 46 20.25 -1.01 13.12
N LEU A 47 19.87 0.14 12.55
CA LEU A 47 18.47 0.57 12.49
C LEU A 47 17.61 -0.41 11.68
N ASN A 48 18.11 -0.88 10.53
CA ASN A 48 17.41 -1.88 9.72
C ASN A 48 17.26 -3.22 10.44
N ALA A 49 18.24 -3.61 11.28
CA ALA A 49 18.15 -4.83 12.07
C ALA A 49 17.06 -4.74 13.14
N ILE A 50 16.91 -3.60 13.82
CA ILE A 50 15.82 -3.38 14.78
C ILE A 50 14.47 -3.37 14.06
N ALA A 51 14.35 -2.68 12.93
CA ALA A 51 13.14 -2.70 12.11
C ALA A 51 12.78 -4.11 11.64
N PHE A 52 13.78 -4.89 11.20
CA PHE A 52 13.59 -6.28 10.83
C PHE A 52 13.16 -7.14 12.03
N LEU A 53 13.80 -6.97 13.17
CA LEU A 53 13.49 -7.74 14.37
C LEU A 53 12.00 -7.62 14.71
N PHE A 54 11.46 -6.42 14.80
CA PHE A 54 10.09 -6.19 15.23
C PHE A 54 9.06 -6.24 14.09
N CYS A 55 9.39 -5.72 12.91
CA CYS A 55 8.44 -5.55 11.80
C CYS A 55 8.65 -6.54 10.64
N GLY A 56 9.82 -7.19 10.54
CA GLY A 56 10.17 -8.05 9.39
C GLY A 56 10.51 -7.27 8.11
N THR A 57 10.74 -5.96 8.22
CA THR A 57 11.03 -5.03 7.12
C THR A 57 12.30 -4.24 7.39
N ASP A 58 12.74 -3.43 6.44
CA ASP A 58 13.75 -2.40 6.70
C ASP A 58 13.15 -1.22 7.50
N ALA A 59 13.98 -0.22 7.83
CA ALA A 59 13.58 0.96 8.58
C ALA A 59 12.59 1.89 7.84
N PHE A 60 12.29 1.62 6.58
CA PHE A 60 11.32 2.32 5.74
C PHE A 60 10.12 1.44 5.36
N GLY A 61 9.91 0.32 6.04
CA GLY A 61 8.80 -0.60 5.82
C GLY A 61 8.90 -1.46 4.56
N LYS A 62 10.04 -1.44 3.85
CA LYS A 62 10.24 -2.21 2.63
C LYS A 62 10.73 -3.63 2.94
N LYS A 63 10.35 -4.56 2.07
CA LYS A 63 10.83 -5.94 2.18
C LYS A 63 12.35 -6.01 2.03
N ILE A 64 13.03 -6.67 2.96
CA ILE A 64 14.48 -6.85 2.92
C ILE A 64 14.82 -7.91 1.88
N ASN A 65 15.80 -7.59 1.04
CA ASN A 65 16.37 -8.56 0.11
C ASN A 65 17.58 -9.24 0.76
N PHE A 66 17.43 -10.52 1.09
CA PHE A 66 18.48 -11.34 1.68
C PHE A 66 19.34 -12.09 0.63
N SER A 67 19.22 -11.77 -0.64
CA SER A 67 20.06 -12.38 -1.68
C SER A 67 21.53 -12.04 -1.43
N VAL A 68 22.21 -12.88 -0.73
CA VAL A 68 23.66 -12.84 -0.59
C VAL A 68 24.27 -13.55 -1.80
N HIS A 69 25.13 -12.84 -2.51
CA HIS A 69 25.88 -13.25 -3.68
C HIS A 69 26.12 -14.77 -3.80
N GLY A 70 25.30 -15.43 -4.64
CA GLY A 70 25.60 -16.76 -5.16
C GLY A 70 25.46 -17.96 -4.20
N THR A 71 25.08 -17.79 -2.94
CA THR A 71 24.86 -18.90 -2.02
C THR A 71 23.42 -19.42 -2.11
N LYS A 72 23.26 -20.74 -2.27
CA LYS A 72 21.94 -21.40 -2.33
C LYS A 72 21.21 -21.50 -0.98
N GLU A 73 21.92 -21.26 0.11
CA GLU A 73 21.38 -21.28 1.47
C GLU A 73 21.78 -20.01 2.19
N VAL A 74 20.80 -19.35 2.80
CA VAL A 74 21.01 -18.15 3.62
C VAL A 74 20.39 -18.41 4.99
N PHE A 75 21.14 -18.15 6.03
CA PHE A 75 20.63 -18.12 7.40
C PHE A 75 21.06 -16.81 8.04
N SER A 76 20.10 -15.98 8.35
CA SER A 76 20.32 -14.70 9.05
C SER A 76 19.49 -14.67 10.30
N TYR A 77 19.97 -14.01 11.34
CA TYR A 77 19.15 -13.67 12.49
C TYR A 77 19.52 -12.31 13.08
N VAL A 78 18.52 -11.72 13.71
CA VAL A 78 18.66 -10.57 14.58
C VAL A 78 18.07 -10.95 15.94
N GLU A 79 18.80 -10.67 17.01
CA GLU A 79 18.41 -10.95 18.38
C GLU A 79 18.73 -9.73 19.24
N ALA A 80 17.83 -9.36 20.15
CA ALA A 80 18.03 -8.25 21.06
C ALA A 80 17.44 -8.53 22.44
N ASN A 81 18.17 -8.11 23.47
CA ASN A 81 17.62 -7.96 24.81
C ASN A 81 17.02 -6.56 24.94
N VAL A 82 15.77 -6.51 25.37
CA VAL A 82 14.98 -5.30 25.45
C VAL A 82 14.28 -5.21 26.79
N LEU A 83 14.39 -4.09 27.48
CA LEU A 83 13.56 -3.81 28.64
C LEU A 83 12.22 -3.25 28.18
N VAL A 84 11.15 -3.89 28.58
CA VAL A 84 9.78 -3.38 28.43
C VAL A 84 9.25 -3.08 29.81
N ASP A 85 9.07 -1.81 30.12
CA ASP A 85 8.78 -1.31 31.49
C ASP A 85 9.77 -1.86 32.55
N GLY A 86 11.04 -1.92 32.19
CA GLY A 86 12.10 -2.42 33.08
C GLY A 86 12.19 -3.96 33.17
N ILE A 87 11.31 -4.70 32.51
CA ILE A 87 11.35 -6.17 32.45
C ILE A 87 12.13 -6.60 31.22
N SER A 88 13.18 -7.41 31.43
CA SER A 88 14.02 -7.93 30.33
C SER A 88 13.28 -8.98 29.51
N ASN A 89 13.26 -8.77 28.20
CA ASN A 89 12.73 -9.70 27.23
C ASN A 89 13.75 -9.93 26.12
N LEU A 90 13.88 -11.18 25.69
CA LEU A 90 14.72 -11.57 24.56
C LEU A 90 13.85 -11.72 23.31
N TYR A 91 14.10 -10.89 22.30
CA TYR A 91 13.46 -11.00 21.00
C TYR A 91 14.44 -11.53 19.96
N LYS A 92 13.96 -12.41 19.09
CA LYS A 92 14.77 -12.96 18.00
C LYS A 92 13.93 -13.15 16.74
N ARG A 93 14.46 -12.71 15.62
CA ARG A 93 13.90 -13.02 14.30
C ARG A 93 14.92 -13.72 13.44
N THR A 94 14.50 -14.83 12.82
CA THR A 94 15.35 -15.59 11.90
C THR A 94 14.81 -15.49 10.48
N TYR A 95 15.70 -15.53 9.52
CA TYR A 95 15.39 -15.65 8.10
C TYR A 95 16.22 -16.78 7.50
N LYS A 96 15.56 -17.72 6.86
CA LYS A 96 16.21 -18.91 6.30
C LYS A 96 15.75 -19.13 4.87
N VAL A 97 16.69 -19.33 3.96
CA VAL A 97 16.42 -19.80 2.61
C VAL A 97 16.96 -21.22 2.48
N ASN A 98 16.13 -22.15 2.09
CA ASN A 98 16.55 -23.54 1.91
C ASN A 98 17.09 -23.79 0.49
N LYS A 99 17.66 -24.97 0.28
CA LYS A 99 18.22 -25.41 -1.03
C LYS A 99 17.24 -25.32 -2.22
N ARG A 100 15.93 -25.32 -1.94
CA ARG A 100 14.87 -25.22 -2.96
C ARG A 100 14.42 -23.77 -3.22
N GLY A 101 15.05 -22.79 -2.53
CA GLY A 101 14.71 -21.36 -2.64
C GLY A 101 13.47 -20.94 -1.85
N SER A 102 12.85 -21.84 -1.07
CA SER A 102 11.77 -21.43 -0.17
C SER A 102 12.33 -20.69 1.03
N THR A 103 11.62 -19.63 1.43
CA THR A 103 11.99 -18.77 2.55
C THR A 103 11.14 -19.08 3.77
N THR A 104 11.76 -19.10 4.94
CA THR A 104 11.06 -19.20 6.22
C THR A 104 11.53 -18.07 7.11
N MET A 105 10.59 -17.39 7.74
CA MET A 105 10.84 -16.34 8.71
C MET A 105 10.14 -16.74 10.01
N THR A 106 10.85 -16.72 11.12
CA THR A 106 10.29 -17.01 12.45
C THR A 106 10.60 -15.89 13.41
N PHE A 107 9.69 -15.61 14.32
CA PHE A 107 9.82 -14.61 15.36
C PHE A 107 9.65 -15.27 16.74
N TRP A 108 10.49 -14.90 17.68
CA TRP A 108 10.58 -15.48 19.00
C TRP A 108 10.57 -14.40 20.08
N GLU A 109 9.86 -14.63 21.15
CA GLU A 109 9.91 -13.85 22.39
C GLU A 109 10.20 -14.79 23.55
N ASN A 110 11.26 -14.52 24.30
CA ASN A 110 11.67 -15.33 25.45
C ASN A 110 11.73 -16.84 25.13
N HIS A 111 12.30 -17.19 23.96
CA HIS A 111 12.44 -18.57 23.45
C HIS A 111 11.12 -19.22 22.96
N PHE A 112 9.98 -18.52 22.98
CA PHE A 112 8.72 -19.00 22.41
C PHE A 112 8.51 -18.44 21.02
N GLU A 113 8.17 -19.28 20.05
CA GLU A 113 7.85 -18.84 18.70
C GLU A 113 6.46 -18.20 18.70
N ILE A 114 6.38 -16.99 18.14
CA ILE A 114 5.14 -16.21 17.99
C ILE A 114 4.79 -16.07 16.52
N LYS A 115 3.52 -16.27 16.17
CA LYS A 115 3.02 -16.03 14.81
C LYS A 115 3.06 -14.53 14.50
N GLN A 116 3.48 -14.18 13.30
CA GLN A 116 3.53 -12.78 12.86
C GLN A 116 2.18 -12.08 13.01
N THR A 117 1.07 -12.77 12.75
CA THR A 117 -0.29 -12.22 12.90
C THR A 117 -0.64 -11.88 14.36
N GLU A 118 -0.11 -12.62 15.32
CA GLU A 118 -0.29 -12.32 16.75
C GLU A 118 0.60 -11.16 17.17
N TRP A 119 1.84 -11.14 16.68
CA TRP A 119 2.76 -10.04 16.93
C TRP A 119 2.27 -8.70 16.36
N ASN A 120 1.70 -8.69 15.17
CA ASN A 120 1.17 -7.47 14.54
C ASN A 120 0.02 -6.82 15.34
N LYS A 121 -0.71 -7.59 16.16
CA LYS A 121 -1.71 -7.05 17.10
C LYS A 121 -1.06 -6.35 18.30
N THR A 122 0.18 -6.70 18.60
CA THR A 122 0.95 -6.17 19.72
C THR A 122 1.76 -4.93 19.32
N CYS A 123 2.24 -4.94 18.08
CA CYS A 123 3.12 -3.92 17.54
C CYS A 123 2.72 -3.62 16.09
N ASP A 124 1.97 -2.53 15.87
CA ASP A 124 1.70 -2.06 14.52
C ASP A 124 3.01 -1.61 13.87
N ARG A 125 3.27 -2.08 12.66
CA ARG A 125 4.51 -1.82 11.93
C ARG A 125 4.74 -0.33 11.71
N ASP A 126 3.73 0.39 11.25
CA ASP A 126 3.89 1.76 10.80
C ASP A 126 4.06 2.70 12.00
N ILE A 127 3.37 2.40 13.10
CA ILE A 127 3.56 3.09 14.38
C ILE A 127 4.97 2.81 14.91
N PHE A 128 5.42 1.55 14.97
CA PHE A 128 6.75 1.21 15.47
C PHE A 128 7.86 1.89 14.66
N LEU A 129 7.80 1.82 13.34
CA LEU A 129 8.81 2.42 12.46
C LEU A 129 8.85 3.94 12.60
N SER A 130 7.69 4.60 12.75
CA SER A 130 7.64 6.04 12.97
C SER A 130 8.19 6.46 14.34
N MET A 131 8.17 5.57 15.33
CA MET A 131 8.75 5.86 16.65
C MET A 131 10.28 5.74 16.65
N ILE A 132 10.82 4.74 16.00
CA ILE A 132 12.27 4.48 16.01
C ILE A 132 13.04 5.28 14.94
N ASN A 133 12.40 5.61 13.82
CA ASN A 133 13.04 6.27 12.67
C ASN A 133 12.37 7.62 12.36
N PRO A 134 12.93 8.76 12.75
CA PRO A 134 12.37 10.08 12.49
C PRO A 134 12.12 10.38 11.00
N LYS A 135 12.83 9.71 10.10
CA LYS A 135 12.63 9.88 8.65
C LYS A 135 11.52 9.02 8.08
N TYR A 136 10.94 8.11 8.85
CA TYR A 136 9.92 7.21 8.33
C TYR A 136 8.70 7.97 7.80
N LEU A 137 8.10 8.83 8.61
CA LEU A 137 6.90 9.59 8.23
C LEU A 137 7.14 10.49 7.01
N SER A 138 8.28 11.18 6.95
CA SER A 138 8.64 12.03 5.79
C SER A 138 8.95 11.24 4.51
N SER A 139 9.17 9.95 4.62
CA SER A 139 9.44 9.06 3.47
C SER A 139 8.18 8.43 2.88
N LEU A 140 7.04 8.53 3.57
CA LEU A 140 5.78 7.98 3.15
C LEU A 140 5.15 8.84 2.03
N LYS A 141 4.35 8.21 1.19
CA LYS A 141 3.46 8.93 0.28
C LYS A 141 2.32 9.55 1.09
N SER A 142 1.68 10.57 0.57
CA SER A 142 0.59 11.28 1.25
C SER A 142 -0.51 10.36 1.78
N SER A 143 -0.97 9.39 0.99
CA SER A 143 -1.97 8.40 1.43
C SER A 143 -1.48 7.54 2.60
N ASP A 144 -0.26 7.01 2.49
CA ASP A 144 0.32 6.13 3.52
C ASP A 144 0.61 6.91 4.82
N LEU A 145 1.01 8.18 4.68
CA LEU A 145 1.23 9.10 5.80
C LEU A 145 -0.08 9.40 6.52
N ARG A 146 -1.15 9.72 5.78
CA ARG A 146 -2.50 9.92 6.30
C ARG A 146 -2.95 8.71 7.10
N ASP A 147 -2.88 7.52 6.50
CA ASP A 147 -3.31 6.27 7.11
C ASP A 147 -2.50 5.95 8.38
N CYS A 148 -1.19 6.24 8.37
CA CYS A 148 -0.33 6.10 9.53
C CYS A 148 -0.77 7.03 10.69
N LEU A 149 -1.05 8.31 10.40
CA LEU A 149 -1.52 9.25 11.43
C LEU A 149 -2.90 8.89 11.98
N ILE A 150 -3.81 8.41 11.14
CA ILE A 150 -5.12 7.92 11.59
C ILE A 150 -4.95 6.74 12.56
N LYS A 151 -4.04 5.80 12.28
CA LYS A 151 -3.75 4.69 13.21
C LYS A 151 -3.28 5.20 14.59
N PHE A 152 -2.46 6.25 14.63
CA PHE A 152 -2.05 6.86 15.91
C PHE A 152 -3.24 7.35 16.72
N ILE A 153 -4.19 7.99 16.07
CA ILE A 153 -5.35 8.58 16.73
C ILE A 153 -6.28 7.49 17.26
N LYS A 154 -6.50 6.44 16.47
CA LYS A 154 -7.29 5.28 16.89
C LYS A 154 -6.70 4.60 18.14
N VAL A 155 -5.38 4.50 18.20
CA VAL A 155 -4.69 3.95 19.39
C VAL A 155 -4.84 4.88 20.60
N LYS A 156 -4.90 6.20 20.40
CA LYS A 156 -5.15 7.19 21.46
C LYS A 156 -6.57 7.06 22.06
N GLY A 157 -7.50 6.40 21.36
CA GLY A 157 -8.87 6.18 21.84
C GLY A 157 -9.76 7.41 21.74
N ILE A 158 -9.59 8.23 20.69
CA ILE A 158 -10.54 9.30 20.38
C ILE A 158 -11.88 8.66 20.03
N ASP A 159 -12.96 9.15 20.62
CA ASP A 159 -14.31 8.66 20.35
C ASP A 159 -14.72 9.03 18.91
N GLU A 160 -14.99 8.01 18.09
CA GLU A 160 -15.46 8.21 16.71
C GLU A 160 -16.76 9.01 16.66
N LYS A 161 -17.59 8.95 17.72
CA LYS A 161 -18.83 9.74 17.82
C LYS A 161 -18.56 11.24 17.95
N ASP A 162 -17.54 11.63 18.70
CA ASP A 162 -17.16 13.04 18.84
C ASP A 162 -16.67 13.60 17.51
N ILE A 163 -15.94 12.80 16.74
CA ILE A 163 -15.51 13.16 15.40
C ILE A 163 -16.71 13.27 14.45
N LEU A 164 -17.60 12.29 14.45
CA LEU A 164 -18.79 12.29 13.60
C LEU A 164 -19.63 13.57 13.84
N MET A 165 -19.85 13.93 15.11
CA MET A 165 -20.62 15.14 15.46
C MET A 165 -19.92 16.46 15.10
N SER A 166 -18.66 16.43 14.72
CA SER A 166 -17.89 17.60 14.26
C SER A 166 -17.91 17.78 12.74
N LEU A 167 -18.53 16.87 11.99
CA LEU A 167 -18.66 16.92 10.54
C LEU A 167 -19.82 17.82 10.09
N ASP A 168 -19.86 18.11 8.79
CA ASP A 168 -21.01 18.75 8.17
C ASP A 168 -22.23 17.81 8.17
N LEU A 169 -23.44 18.38 8.13
CA LEU A 169 -24.68 17.61 8.25
C LEU A 169 -24.83 16.50 7.21
N ASP A 170 -24.40 16.77 5.97
CA ASP A 170 -24.48 15.76 4.89
C ASP A 170 -23.58 14.56 5.17
N ASP A 171 -22.38 14.80 5.72
CA ASP A 171 -21.45 13.73 6.10
C ASP A 171 -21.97 12.92 7.28
N ILE A 172 -22.60 13.59 8.26
CA ILE A 172 -23.25 12.91 9.39
C ILE A 172 -24.36 11.99 8.89
N ILE A 173 -25.25 12.46 8.01
CA ILE A 173 -26.35 11.67 7.45
C ILE A 173 -25.82 10.46 6.70
N ASN A 174 -24.74 10.61 5.93
CA ASN A 174 -24.15 9.52 5.17
C ASN A 174 -23.49 8.44 6.05
N LEU A 175 -23.01 8.79 7.25
CA LEU A 175 -22.17 7.91 8.07
C LEU A 175 -22.85 7.43 9.36
N GLU A 176 -23.90 8.11 9.87
CA GLU A 176 -24.48 7.82 11.18
C GLU A 176 -25.04 6.40 11.27
N ASP A 177 -25.82 5.98 10.27
CA ASP A 177 -26.40 4.64 10.22
C ASP A 177 -25.29 3.58 10.06
N GLU A 178 -24.33 3.81 9.17
CA GLU A 178 -23.22 2.89 8.90
C GLU A 178 -22.32 2.67 10.12
N LEU A 179 -22.01 3.75 10.85
CA LEU A 179 -21.17 3.70 12.05
C LEU A 179 -21.92 3.23 13.30
N SER A 180 -23.24 3.14 13.27
CA SER A 180 -24.04 2.57 14.36
C SER A 180 -23.75 1.09 14.58
N GLU A 181 -23.47 0.36 13.52
CA GLU A 181 -23.26 -1.11 13.52
C GLU A 181 -21.80 -1.50 13.24
N ASN A 182 -21.02 -0.63 12.60
CA ASN A 182 -19.67 -0.93 12.14
C ASN A 182 -18.67 0.17 12.54
N ASN A 183 -17.38 -0.18 12.60
CA ASN A 183 -16.33 0.82 12.68
C ASN A 183 -16.01 1.40 11.29
N ILE A 184 -15.39 2.59 11.25
CA ILE A 184 -15.10 3.33 10.03
C ILE A 184 -14.27 2.53 9.01
N ASP A 185 -13.31 1.71 9.46
CA ASP A 185 -12.47 0.89 8.57
C ASP A 185 -13.29 -0.21 7.88
N THR A 186 -14.27 -0.78 8.57
CA THR A 186 -15.18 -1.80 8.01
C THR A 186 -16.08 -1.16 6.95
N VAL A 187 -16.64 0.02 7.25
CA VAL A 187 -17.48 0.77 6.31
C VAL A 187 -16.68 1.14 5.06
N GLU A 188 -15.47 1.69 5.23
CA GLU A 188 -14.60 2.06 4.12
C GLU A 188 -14.28 0.87 3.20
N ASN A 189 -13.91 -0.27 3.78
CA ASN A 189 -13.59 -1.47 3.01
C ASN A 189 -14.82 -2.01 2.26
N ASN A 190 -15.98 -2.04 2.91
CA ASN A 190 -17.22 -2.47 2.28
C ASN A 190 -17.56 -1.62 1.05
N TYR A 191 -17.52 -0.30 1.18
CA TYR A 191 -17.85 0.60 0.06
C TYR A 191 -16.78 0.59 -1.05
N LYS A 192 -15.51 0.40 -0.73
CA LYS A 192 -14.46 0.14 -1.74
C LYS A 192 -14.72 -1.14 -2.52
N ASP A 193 -15.15 -2.21 -1.86
CA ASP A 193 -15.46 -3.48 -2.53
C ASP A 193 -16.74 -3.37 -3.36
N ILE A 194 -17.80 -2.68 -2.87
CA ILE A 194 -19.00 -2.38 -3.64
C ILE A 194 -18.61 -1.60 -4.90
N LEU A 195 -17.88 -0.51 -4.78
CA LEU A 195 -17.46 0.34 -5.89
C LEU A 195 -16.66 -0.45 -6.94
N LYS A 196 -15.75 -1.32 -6.50
CA LYS A 196 -14.96 -2.19 -7.38
C LYS A 196 -15.86 -3.16 -8.16
N ASN A 197 -16.80 -3.81 -7.49
CA ASN A 197 -17.70 -4.78 -8.09
C ASN A 197 -18.68 -4.09 -9.06
N THR A 198 -19.24 -2.96 -8.68
CA THR A 198 -20.15 -2.15 -9.51
C THR A 198 -19.46 -1.67 -10.78
N ASN A 199 -18.21 -1.17 -10.70
CA ASN A 199 -17.43 -0.80 -11.88
C ASN A 199 -17.14 -2.00 -12.80
N ALA A 200 -16.86 -3.17 -12.25
CA ALA A 200 -16.65 -4.39 -13.04
C ALA A 200 -17.92 -4.83 -13.78
N LEU A 201 -19.08 -4.76 -13.11
CA LEU A 201 -20.37 -5.08 -13.71
C LEU A 201 -20.79 -4.09 -14.79
N ILE A 202 -20.59 -2.78 -14.57
CA ILE A 202 -20.83 -1.74 -15.59
C ILE A 202 -19.97 -2.03 -16.84
N LYS A 203 -18.70 -2.38 -16.65
CA LYS A 203 -17.81 -2.71 -17.77
C LYS A 203 -18.29 -3.95 -18.51
N ALA A 204 -18.63 -5.02 -17.81
CA ALA A 204 -19.10 -6.28 -18.40
C ALA A 204 -20.41 -6.07 -19.20
N ASN A 205 -21.37 -5.29 -18.65
CA ASN A 205 -22.61 -5.00 -19.35
C ASN A 205 -22.37 -4.16 -20.61
N LYS A 206 -21.46 -3.17 -20.59
CA LYS A 206 -21.07 -2.39 -21.77
C LYS A 206 -20.41 -3.26 -22.85
N GLU A 207 -19.51 -4.15 -22.45
CA GLU A 207 -18.87 -5.09 -23.39
C GLU A 207 -19.92 -6.02 -24.03
N LYS A 208 -20.90 -6.48 -23.26
CA LYS A 208 -21.98 -7.30 -23.76
C LYS A 208 -22.89 -6.56 -24.73
N ILE A 209 -23.25 -5.31 -24.44
CA ILE A 209 -24.02 -4.48 -25.37
C ILE A 209 -23.24 -4.31 -26.68
N ALA A 210 -21.94 -3.98 -26.60
CA ALA A 210 -21.11 -3.81 -27.80
C ALA A 210 -21.01 -5.09 -28.64
N GLU A 211 -20.92 -6.27 -28.02
CA GLU A 211 -20.98 -7.55 -28.70
C GLU A 211 -22.31 -7.74 -29.45
N LEU A 212 -23.45 -7.39 -28.81
CA LEU A 212 -24.78 -7.53 -29.39
C LEU A 212 -25.07 -6.51 -30.49
N GLU A 213 -24.60 -5.27 -30.36
CA GLU A 213 -24.70 -4.22 -31.37
C GLU A 213 -23.87 -4.48 -32.62
N ASN A 214 -22.76 -5.22 -32.47
CA ASN A 214 -21.89 -5.61 -33.60
C ASN A 214 -22.38 -6.87 -34.36
N LEU A 215 -23.50 -7.46 -33.97
CA LEU A 215 -24.07 -8.58 -34.73
C LEU A 215 -24.50 -8.12 -36.14
N GLU A 216 -24.22 -8.92 -37.14
CA GLU A 216 -24.71 -8.68 -38.48
C GLU A 216 -26.26 -8.72 -38.50
N ILE A 217 -26.87 -7.64 -39.00
CA ILE A 217 -28.30 -7.57 -39.18
C ILE A 217 -28.70 -8.49 -40.35
N PRO A 218 -29.50 -9.53 -40.13
CA PRO A 218 -29.94 -10.38 -41.21
C PRO A 218 -30.74 -9.57 -42.24
N LYS A 219 -30.55 -9.88 -43.52
CA LYS A 219 -31.34 -9.27 -44.60
C LYS A 219 -32.79 -9.66 -44.40
N ASP A 220 -33.69 -8.75 -44.75
CA ASP A 220 -35.14 -9.03 -44.78
C ASP A 220 -35.42 -10.22 -45.70
N VAL A 221 -36.46 -10.97 -45.36
CA VAL A 221 -36.96 -12.04 -46.22
C VAL A 221 -37.62 -11.44 -47.42
N ASP A 222 -37.17 -11.81 -48.62
CA ASP A 222 -37.91 -11.46 -49.84
C ASP A 222 -39.28 -12.17 -49.78
N GLU A 223 -40.38 -11.40 -49.72
CA GLU A 223 -41.74 -11.96 -49.57
C GLU A 223 -42.18 -12.68 -50.83
N LYS A 224 -41.59 -12.37 -51.98
CA LYS A 224 -41.98 -12.94 -53.28
C LYS A 224 -41.28 -14.28 -53.57
N TYR A 225 -42.02 -15.16 -54.18
CA TYR A 225 -41.48 -16.37 -54.78
C TYR A 225 -41.23 -16.09 -56.26
N VAL A 226 -40.05 -16.35 -56.75
CA VAL A 226 -39.67 -16.20 -58.17
C VAL A 226 -39.37 -17.58 -58.71
N ILE A 227 -40.29 -18.12 -59.53
CA ILE A 227 -40.19 -19.46 -60.12
C ILE A 227 -40.46 -19.31 -61.64
N ASP A 228 -39.57 -19.82 -62.48
CA ASP A 228 -39.65 -19.70 -63.93
C ASP A 228 -39.87 -18.27 -64.42
N ALA A 229 -39.15 -17.29 -63.81
CA ALA A 229 -39.28 -15.86 -64.03
C ALA A 229 -40.67 -15.25 -63.72
N LYS A 230 -41.54 -15.98 -63.04
CA LYS A 230 -42.84 -15.49 -62.52
C LYS A 230 -42.70 -15.16 -61.06
N PHE A 231 -43.46 -14.11 -60.62
CA PHE A 231 -43.48 -13.60 -59.23
C PHE A 231 -44.77 -14.03 -58.55
N PHE A 232 -44.69 -14.60 -57.37
CA PHE A 232 -45.81 -15.01 -56.54
C PHE A 232 -45.68 -14.35 -55.16
N ASP A 233 -46.77 -13.83 -54.64
CA ASP A 233 -46.81 -13.07 -53.38
C ASP A 233 -46.83 -13.97 -52.13
N ASN A 234 -47.24 -15.26 -52.33
CA ASN A 234 -47.27 -16.22 -51.22
C ASN A 234 -46.82 -17.62 -51.66
N GLU A 235 -46.64 -18.52 -50.69
CA GLU A 235 -46.18 -19.89 -50.90
C GLU A 235 -47.22 -20.77 -51.63
N GLU A 236 -48.51 -20.54 -51.32
CA GLU A 236 -49.63 -21.34 -51.87
C GLU A 236 -49.75 -21.15 -53.36
N ASP A 237 -49.77 -19.91 -53.84
CA ASP A 237 -49.86 -19.59 -55.26
C ASP A 237 -48.63 -20.09 -56.03
N ALA A 238 -47.42 -19.98 -55.45
CA ALA A 238 -46.22 -20.48 -56.05
C ALA A 238 -46.19 -22.02 -56.15
N PHE A 239 -46.71 -22.70 -55.12
CA PHE A 239 -46.81 -24.14 -55.07
C PHE A 239 -47.88 -24.64 -56.09
N GLU A 240 -49.06 -24.00 -56.14
CA GLU A 240 -50.14 -24.31 -57.07
C GLU A 240 -49.66 -24.21 -58.51
N TYR A 241 -48.95 -23.11 -58.85
CA TYR A 241 -48.34 -22.98 -60.17
C TYR A 241 -47.35 -24.09 -60.50
N VAL A 242 -46.50 -24.49 -59.60
CA VAL A 242 -45.54 -25.58 -59.83
C VAL A 242 -46.28 -26.90 -60.03
N MET A 243 -47.31 -27.17 -59.22
CA MET A 243 -48.12 -28.37 -59.35
C MET A 243 -48.90 -28.43 -60.65
N ASP A 244 -49.47 -27.32 -61.10
CA ASP A 244 -50.18 -27.23 -62.37
C ASP A 244 -49.24 -27.51 -63.56
N CYS A 245 -48.01 -26.97 -63.51
CA CYS A 245 -47.00 -27.28 -64.54
C CYS A 245 -46.63 -28.78 -64.54
N ILE A 246 -46.50 -29.41 -63.38
CA ILE A 246 -46.17 -30.86 -63.28
C ILE A 246 -47.31 -31.72 -63.78
N VAL A 247 -48.55 -31.33 -63.50
CA VAL A 247 -49.76 -32.07 -63.96
C VAL A 247 -49.95 -31.94 -65.44
N ALA A 248 -49.70 -30.76 -66.03
CA ALA A 248 -49.89 -30.46 -67.47
C ALA A 248 -48.84 -31.17 -68.38
N ASP A 249 -47.62 -31.30 -67.93
CA ASP A 249 -46.55 -31.93 -68.65
C ASP A 249 -45.49 -32.59 -67.70
N PRO A 250 -45.60 -33.90 -67.42
CA PRO A 250 -44.77 -34.62 -66.47
C PRO A 250 -43.36 -34.97 -67.02
N VAL A 251 -42.68 -34.02 -67.62
CA VAL A 251 -41.33 -34.18 -68.19
C VAL A 251 -40.30 -33.68 -67.15
N ASP A 252 -39.03 -34.10 -67.26
CA ASP A 252 -37.90 -33.81 -66.35
C ASP A 252 -37.75 -32.26 -65.99
N LYS A 253 -38.13 -31.34 -66.87
CA LYS A 253 -38.15 -29.90 -66.67
C LYS A 253 -39.03 -29.46 -65.49
N ASN A 254 -40.17 -30.14 -65.29
CA ASN A 254 -41.10 -29.79 -64.20
C ASN A 254 -40.65 -30.29 -62.83
N LEU A 255 -39.77 -31.31 -62.82
CA LEU A 255 -39.11 -31.72 -61.60
C LEU A 255 -38.08 -30.68 -61.11
N ASP A 256 -37.52 -29.90 -62.03
CA ASP A 256 -36.59 -28.80 -61.70
C ASP A 256 -37.32 -27.59 -61.10
N LEU A 257 -38.54 -27.30 -61.53
CA LEU A 257 -39.41 -26.27 -60.93
C LEU A 257 -39.72 -26.61 -59.45
N MET A 258 -40.00 -27.90 -59.16
CA MET A 258 -40.23 -28.30 -57.76
C MET A 258 -38.91 -28.19 -56.91
N LYS A 259 -37.74 -28.48 -57.50
CA LYS A 259 -36.48 -28.27 -56.82
C LYS A 259 -36.22 -26.80 -56.58
N GLU A 260 -36.51 -25.91 -57.52
CA GLU A 260 -36.37 -24.47 -57.40
C GLU A 260 -37.30 -23.92 -56.32
N PHE A 261 -38.59 -24.30 -56.31
CA PHE A 261 -39.55 -23.96 -55.26
C PHE A 261 -39.04 -24.37 -53.87
N ASN A 262 -38.63 -25.64 -53.69
CA ASN A 262 -38.17 -26.15 -52.44
C ASN A 262 -36.88 -25.45 -51.98
N LYS A 263 -35.99 -25.05 -52.88
CA LYS A 263 -34.77 -24.29 -52.57
C LYS A 263 -35.11 -22.90 -52.05
N ILE A 264 -36.06 -22.20 -52.68
CA ILE A 264 -36.52 -20.88 -52.25
C ILE A 264 -37.22 -20.98 -50.89
N LYS A 265 -38.14 -21.93 -50.72
CA LYS A 265 -38.83 -22.21 -49.47
C LYS A 265 -37.84 -22.46 -48.33
N THR A 266 -36.89 -23.35 -48.53
CA THR A 266 -35.86 -23.67 -47.53
C THR A 266 -34.99 -22.45 -47.18
N SER A 267 -34.63 -21.64 -48.21
CA SER A 267 -33.88 -20.40 -48.00
C SER A 267 -34.64 -19.39 -47.15
N LYS A 268 -35.95 -19.22 -47.42
CA LYS A 268 -36.84 -18.32 -46.67
C LYS A 268 -36.98 -18.74 -45.20
N VAL A 269 -37.20 -20.04 -44.97
CA VAL A 269 -37.29 -20.59 -43.59
C VAL A 269 -35.99 -20.37 -42.84
N LEU A 270 -34.84 -20.59 -43.48
CA LEU A 270 -33.53 -20.40 -42.87
C LEU A 270 -33.28 -18.90 -42.56
N GLN A 271 -33.69 -18.00 -43.46
CA GLN A 271 -33.55 -16.55 -43.27
C GLN A 271 -34.45 -16.02 -42.16
N ASN A 272 -35.70 -16.48 -42.11
CA ASN A 272 -36.61 -16.18 -40.98
C ASN A 272 -36.07 -16.65 -39.67
N HIS A 273 -35.49 -17.85 -39.63
CA HIS A 273 -34.85 -18.34 -38.40
C HIS A 273 -33.68 -17.46 -37.95
N LYS A 274 -32.86 -17.00 -38.89
CA LYS A 274 -31.77 -16.05 -38.59
C LYS A 274 -32.29 -14.69 -38.03
N ILE A 275 -33.39 -14.18 -38.59
CA ILE A 275 -34.00 -12.94 -38.11
C ILE A 275 -34.53 -13.12 -36.70
N ILE A 276 -35.23 -14.20 -36.41
CA ILE A 276 -35.75 -14.50 -35.07
C ILE A 276 -34.60 -14.69 -34.09
N GLU A 277 -33.53 -15.38 -34.49
CA GLU A 277 -32.34 -15.55 -33.66
C GLU A 277 -31.66 -14.20 -33.34
N TYR A 278 -31.50 -13.34 -34.33
CA TYR A 278 -30.99 -11.98 -34.13
C TYR A 278 -31.88 -11.18 -33.19
N GLN A 279 -33.19 -11.12 -33.41
CA GLN A 279 -34.13 -10.41 -32.55
C GLN A 279 -34.09 -10.91 -31.11
N ASN A 280 -33.97 -12.24 -30.92
CA ASN A 280 -33.82 -12.83 -29.59
C ASN A 280 -32.52 -12.46 -28.91
N LYS A 281 -31.43 -12.29 -29.65
CA LYS A 281 -30.13 -11.87 -29.11
C LYS A 281 -30.12 -10.39 -28.69
N VAL A 282 -30.70 -9.50 -29.51
CA VAL A 282 -30.66 -8.07 -29.25
C VAL A 282 -31.73 -7.55 -28.27
N LYS A 283 -32.77 -8.35 -27.99
CA LYS A 283 -33.85 -7.95 -27.06
C LYS A 283 -33.38 -7.67 -25.64
N ASP A 284 -32.22 -8.18 -25.23
CA ASP A 284 -31.69 -8.03 -23.90
C ASP A 284 -30.86 -6.71 -23.72
N ILE A 285 -30.58 -5.98 -24.84
CA ILE A 285 -29.84 -4.71 -24.80
C ILE A 285 -30.51 -3.68 -23.84
N PRO A 286 -31.84 -3.44 -23.89
CA PRO A 286 -32.49 -2.55 -22.94
C PRO A 286 -32.29 -3.00 -21.47
N ILE A 287 -32.33 -4.29 -21.20
CA ILE A 287 -32.13 -4.86 -19.84
C ILE A 287 -30.73 -4.53 -19.33
N PHE A 288 -29.72 -4.69 -20.18
CA PHE A 288 -28.34 -4.31 -19.80
C PHE A 288 -28.20 -2.80 -19.59
N ASN A 289 -28.86 -1.97 -20.41
CA ASN A 289 -28.85 -0.51 -20.24
C ASN A 289 -29.52 -0.10 -18.91
N ASP A 290 -30.67 -0.66 -18.57
CA ASP A 290 -31.36 -0.40 -17.29
C ASP A 290 -30.51 -0.86 -16.10
N SER A 291 -29.82 -1.99 -16.24
CA SER A 291 -28.87 -2.45 -15.22
C SER A 291 -27.70 -1.47 -15.06
N ILE A 292 -27.17 -0.94 -16.14
CA ILE A 292 -26.09 0.08 -16.09
C ILE A 292 -26.55 1.36 -15.37
N ILE A 293 -27.81 1.79 -15.58
CA ILE A 293 -28.36 2.97 -14.89
C ILE A 293 -28.38 2.73 -13.38
N LYS A 294 -28.93 1.63 -12.92
CA LYS A 294 -28.99 1.28 -11.49
C LYS A 294 -27.59 1.13 -10.86
N LEU A 295 -26.68 0.49 -11.58
CA LEU A 295 -25.27 0.37 -11.11
C LEU A 295 -24.55 1.73 -11.04
N LYS A 296 -24.91 2.69 -11.88
CA LYS A 296 -24.36 4.05 -11.76
C LYS A 296 -24.90 4.79 -10.54
N GLU A 297 -26.16 4.63 -10.20
CA GLU A 297 -26.76 5.20 -9.00
C GLU A 297 -26.09 4.62 -7.74
N GLU A 298 -25.91 3.31 -7.66
CA GLU A 298 -25.20 2.63 -6.58
C GLU A 298 -23.74 3.09 -6.47
N LYS A 299 -23.09 3.30 -7.62
CA LYS A 299 -21.75 3.86 -7.67
C LYS A 299 -21.68 5.27 -7.10
N GLU A 300 -22.59 6.17 -7.49
CA GLU A 300 -22.65 7.55 -7.01
C GLU A 300 -22.89 7.60 -5.49
N GLU A 301 -23.77 6.73 -4.96
CA GLU A 301 -24.01 6.62 -3.54
C GLU A 301 -22.75 6.15 -2.79
N SER A 302 -22.10 5.10 -3.30
CA SER A 302 -20.84 4.60 -2.72
C SER A 302 -19.74 5.67 -2.73
N GLU A 303 -19.62 6.44 -3.80
CA GLU A 303 -18.66 7.54 -3.91
C GLU A 303 -18.94 8.68 -2.90
N LYS A 304 -20.22 8.98 -2.62
CA LYS A 304 -20.61 9.96 -1.60
C LYS A 304 -20.19 9.49 -0.20
N ILE A 305 -20.49 8.23 0.16
CA ILE A 305 -20.12 7.69 1.47
C ILE A 305 -18.59 7.65 1.64
N LEU A 306 -17.85 7.22 0.61
CA LEU A 306 -16.39 7.23 0.65
C LEU A 306 -15.82 8.65 0.83
N LYS A 307 -16.44 9.67 0.24
CA LYS A 307 -16.07 11.06 0.45
C LYS A 307 -16.34 11.53 1.87
N SER A 308 -17.48 11.15 2.45
CA SER A 308 -17.81 11.46 3.85
C SER A 308 -16.80 10.78 4.82
N ILE A 309 -16.36 9.55 4.51
CA ILE A 309 -15.28 8.86 5.25
C ILE A 309 -13.96 9.65 5.14
N GLU A 310 -13.66 10.20 3.98
CA GLU A 310 -12.45 11.01 3.78
C GLU A 310 -12.51 12.30 4.62
N ASN A 311 -13.66 12.98 4.68
CA ASN A 311 -13.89 14.14 5.55
C ASN A 311 -13.77 13.75 7.03
N PHE A 312 -14.32 12.61 7.42
CA PHE A 312 -14.17 12.06 8.77
C PHE A 312 -12.69 11.84 9.13
N ASN A 313 -11.92 11.18 8.25
CA ASN A 313 -10.49 10.95 8.44
C ASN A 313 -9.70 12.26 8.50
N LYS A 314 -10.08 13.28 7.72
CA LYS A 314 -9.51 14.61 7.78
C LYS A 314 -9.73 15.26 9.16
N LYS A 315 -10.96 15.21 9.67
CA LYS A 315 -11.27 15.72 11.02
C LYS A 315 -10.50 14.99 12.11
N ILE A 316 -10.33 13.69 12.00
CA ILE A 316 -9.47 12.94 12.90
C ILE A 316 -8.06 13.54 12.95
N ILE A 317 -7.43 13.78 11.79
CA ILE A 317 -6.05 14.30 11.72
C ILE A 317 -5.98 15.73 12.26
N GLU A 318 -6.98 16.57 11.98
CA GLU A 318 -7.06 17.94 12.54
C GLU A 318 -7.06 17.95 14.09
N ASN A 319 -7.67 16.92 14.72
CA ASN A 319 -7.67 16.75 16.17
C ASN A 319 -6.30 16.38 16.79
N LEU A 320 -5.27 16.12 15.98
CA LEU A 320 -3.91 15.98 16.50
C LEU A 320 -3.33 17.31 16.99
N ASP A 321 -3.90 18.46 16.58
CA ASP A 321 -3.43 19.79 16.98
C ASP A 321 -1.90 19.98 16.82
N LEU A 322 -1.31 19.34 15.81
CA LEU A 322 0.16 19.27 15.64
C LEU A 322 0.81 20.65 15.53
N ASP A 323 0.10 21.60 14.96
CA ASP A 323 0.53 22.99 14.81
C ASP A 323 0.70 23.73 16.16
N LYS A 324 0.00 23.29 17.20
CA LYS A 324 0.15 23.86 18.56
C LYS A 324 1.40 23.36 19.30
N TYR A 325 1.94 22.21 18.88
CA TYR A 325 3.04 21.55 19.60
C TYR A 325 4.37 21.57 18.85
N ILE A 326 4.34 21.76 17.52
CA ILE A 326 5.54 21.80 16.70
C ILE A 326 5.60 23.14 15.98
N ASP A 327 6.55 23.99 16.36
CA ASP A 327 6.77 25.28 15.71
C ASP A 327 6.98 25.14 14.20
N ASN A 328 6.32 26.00 13.43
CA ASN A 328 6.39 26.04 11.97
C ASN A 328 5.92 24.76 11.29
N PHE A 329 4.98 24.04 11.90
CA PHE A 329 4.38 22.82 11.37
C PHE A 329 2.91 23.08 11.01
N LYS A 330 2.49 22.58 9.86
CA LYS A 330 1.08 22.60 9.41
C LYS A 330 0.78 21.32 8.67
N ILE A 331 -0.47 20.89 8.77
CA ILE A 331 -1.02 19.88 7.91
C ILE A 331 -1.84 20.60 6.84
N GLN A 332 -1.52 20.36 5.58
CA GLN A 332 -2.23 20.93 4.46
C GLN A 332 -2.97 19.83 3.71
N PHE A 333 -4.27 20.05 3.51
CA PHE A 333 -5.11 19.21 2.68
C PHE A 333 -5.30 19.93 1.34
N GLU A 334 -4.92 19.30 0.26
CA GLU A 334 -5.04 19.84 -1.10
C GLU A 334 -5.85 18.90 -1.96
N ASN A 335 -6.74 19.45 -2.77
CA ASN A 335 -7.41 18.68 -3.80
C ASN A 335 -6.58 18.75 -5.08
N VAL A 336 -5.80 17.71 -5.36
CA VAL A 336 -4.98 17.61 -6.56
C VAL A 336 -5.66 16.69 -7.57
N TYR A 337 -6.11 17.25 -8.68
CA TYR A 337 -6.81 16.53 -9.74
C TYR A 337 -8.05 15.73 -9.27
N GLY A 338 -8.83 16.29 -8.34
CA GLY A 338 -10.02 15.63 -7.80
C GLY A 338 -9.74 14.50 -6.80
N LYS A 339 -8.51 14.43 -6.30
CA LYS A 339 -8.13 13.60 -5.15
C LYS A 339 -7.65 14.51 -4.04
N ASP A 340 -8.26 14.34 -2.88
CA ASP A 340 -7.78 15.02 -1.68
C ASP A 340 -6.41 14.43 -1.33
N ASP A 341 -5.40 15.27 -1.35
CA ASP A 341 -4.03 14.92 -0.98
C ASP A 341 -3.68 15.56 0.36
N PHE A 342 -2.69 14.98 1.02
CA PHE A 342 -2.30 15.34 2.37
C PHE A 342 -0.79 15.57 2.42
N THR A 343 -0.39 16.75 2.89
CA THR A 343 1.02 17.12 2.95
C THR A 343 1.37 17.73 4.31
N ILE A 344 2.47 17.30 4.87
CA ILE A 344 3.10 17.98 6.01
C ILE A 344 3.91 19.15 5.49
N ILE A 345 3.59 20.33 5.98
CA ILE A 345 4.34 21.57 5.74
C ILE A 345 5.18 21.87 6.97
N TYR A 346 6.47 22.05 6.76
CA TYR A 346 7.43 22.44 7.79
C TYR A 346 8.23 23.66 7.32
N LYS A 347 8.24 24.75 8.09
CA LYS A 347 8.85 26.03 7.68
C LYS A 347 8.39 26.50 6.28
N ASP A 348 7.09 26.47 6.06
CA ASP A 348 6.42 26.90 4.83
C ASP A 348 6.77 26.08 3.57
N SER A 349 7.39 24.91 3.74
CA SER A 349 7.74 24.01 2.63
C SER A 349 7.24 22.58 2.90
N PRO A 350 6.80 21.84 1.85
CA PRO A 350 6.49 20.42 1.98
C PRO A 350 7.68 19.65 2.56
N ILE A 351 7.43 18.79 3.56
CA ILE A 351 8.49 18.09 4.30
C ILE A 351 9.44 17.29 3.39
N ASN A 352 8.94 16.74 2.31
CA ASN A 352 9.73 15.98 1.34
C ASN A 352 10.66 16.85 0.50
N THR A 353 10.45 18.18 0.45
CA THR A 353 11.31 19.17 -0.25
C THR A 353 12.29 19.86 0.68
N CYS A 354 12.12 19.73 1.99
CA CYS A 354 13.04 20.26 2.98
C CYS A 354 14.43 19.61 2.90
N SER A 355 15.46 20.29 3.41
CA SER A 355 16.78 19.71 3.55
C SER A 355 16.76 18.44 4.42
N TYR A 356 17.76 17.57 4.27
CA TYR A 356 17.85 16.34 5.04
C TYR A 356 17.78 16.60 6.56
N SER A 357 18.53 17.57 7.06
CA SER A 357 18.54 17.95 8.47
C SER A 357 17.17 18.44 8.94
N GLU A 358 16.46 19.24 8.15
CA GLU A 358 15.11 19.70 8.48
C GLU A 358 14.10 18.57 8.51
N GLN A 359 14.15 17.62 7.57
CA GLN A 359 13.32 16.43 7.60
C GLN A 359 13.53 15.62 8.87
N VAL A 360 14.78 15.41 9.29
CA VAL A 360 15.10 14.67 10.52
C VAL A 360 14.65 15.44 11.75
N ILE A 361 14.92 16.76 11.84
CA ILE A 361 14.49 17.58 12.97
C ILE A 361 12.96 17.60 13.11
N CYS A 362 12.24 17.81 12.02
CA CYS A 362 10.78 17.74 12.00
C CYS A 362 10.29 16.34 12.42
N GLY A 363 10.90 15.29 11.88
CA GLY A 363 10.59 13.91 12.23
C GLY A 363 10.80 13.60 13.72
N ILE A 364 11.89 14.08 14.32
CA ILE A 364 12.16 13.92 15.76
C ILE A 364 11.05 14.59 16.58
N LYS A 365 10.70 15.85 16.26
CA LYS A 365 9.64 16.58 16.96
C LYS A 365 8.29 15.88 16.82
N LEU A 366 7.95 15.44 15.62
CA LEU A 366 6.70 14.73 15.34
C LEU A 366 6.64 13.40 16.08
N THR A 367 7.70 12.60 16.00
CA THR A 367 7.82 11.34 16.72
C THR A 367 7.71 11.56 18.23
N ASP A 368 8.39 12.57 18.77
CA ASP A 368 8.33 12.91 20.20
C ASP A 368 6.91 13.27 20.66
N TYR A 369 6.22 14.09 19.89
CA TYR A 369 4.83 14.44 20.14
C TYR A 369 3.92 13.20 20.12
N LEU A 370 3.99 12.40 19.05
CA LEU A 370 3.15 11.22 18.90
C LEU A 370 3.37 10.20 20.02
N MET A 371 4.62 9.96 20.40
CA MET A 371 4.93 9.09 21.55
C MET A 371 4.33 9.63 22.85
N GLN A 372 4.33 10.96 23.04
CA GLN A 372 3.70 11.59 24.19
C GLN A 372 2.19 11.34 24.23
N GLN A 373 1.54 11.47 23.08
CA GLN A 373 0.10 11.25 22.99
C GLN A 373 -0.28 9.78 23.27
N LEU A 374 0.58 8.84 22.92
CA LEU A 374 0.35 7.42 23.15
C LEU A 374 0.85 6.88 24.48
N GLY A 375 1.54 7.72 25.30
CA GLY A 375 2.19 7.27 26.53
C GLY A 375 3.30 6.24 26.28
N ILE A 376 3.94 6.28 25.10
CA ILE A 376 5.01 5.36 24.68
C ILE A 376 6.35 6.05 24.85
N ASP A 377 7.37 5.28 25.20
CA ASP A 377 8.76 5.74 25.18
C ASP A 377 9.66 4.70 24.52
N PHE A 378 10.02 4.97 23.26
CA PHE A 378 10.85 4.07 22.43
C PHE A 378 12.19 4.73 22.11
N PRO A 379 13.25 3.94 21.85
CA PRO A 379 14.52 4.49 21.40
C PRO A 379 14.38 5.20 20.06
N ILE A 380 15.08 6.32 19.89
CA ILE A 380 15.17 7.04 18.63
C ILE A 380 16.51 6.77 17.98
N PHE A 381 16.49 6.38 16.71
CA PHE A 381 17.68 6.21 15.88
C PHE A 381 17.83 7.39 14.93
N ILE A 382 18.97 8.04 14.98
CA ILE A 382 19.29 9.16 14.08
C ILE A 382 20.41 8.73 13.17
N ASP A 383 20.06 8.36 11.95
CA ASP A 383 21.06 8.06 10.90
C ASP A 383 21.59 9.37 10.28
N ASN A 384 22.86 9.38 9.88
CA ASN A 384 23.58 10.57 9.40
C ASN A 384 23.46 11.77 10.37
N ALA A 385 23.65 11.52 11.65
CA ALA A 385 23.53 12.51 12.71
C ALA A 385 24.48 13.72 12.52
N GLU A 386 25.51 13.55 11.72
CA GLU A 386 26.41 14.63 11.31
C GLU A 386 25.73 15.76 10.55
N CYS A 387 24.64 15.53 9.90
CA CYS A 387 23.90 16.57 9.18
C CYS A 387 23.13 17.52 10.10
N ILE A 388 23.05 17.20 11.41
CA ILE A 388 22.29 17.97 12.40
C ILE A 388 23.27 18.75 13.28
N THR A 389 23.23 20.06 13.19
CA THR A 389 24.09 20.95 13.99
C THR A 389 23.60 21.13 15.43
N SER A 390 22.28 21.07 15.64
CA SER A 390 21.65 21.14 16.97
C SER A 390 20.48 20.19 17.03
N PHE A 391 20.52 19.27 17.98
CA PHE A 391 19.38 18.39 18.25
C PHE A 391 18.27 19.16 18.95
N PRO A 392 17.00 18.93 18.59
CA PRO A 392 15.89 19.40 19.40
C PRO A 392 15.97 18.79 20.81
N GLU A 393 15.49 19.51 21.81
CA GLU A 393 15.41 18.97 23.16
C GLU A 393 14.48 17.74 23.17
N LEU A 394 15.04 16.59 23.49
CA LEU A 394 14.29 15.35 23.70
C LEU A 394 13.90 15.25 25.17
N ARG A 395 12.83 14.50 25.45
CA ARG A 395 12.44 14.21 26.85
C ARG A 395 13.57 13.56 27.62
N LYS A 396 13.69 13.95 28.88
CA LYS A 396 14.71 13.45 29.82
C LYS A 396 14.61 11.96 29.95
N HIS A 397 14.97 11.02 29.55
CA HIS A 397 14.90 9.56 29.74
C HIS A 397 14.68 8.75 28.46
N ARG A 398 14.65 9.42 27.32
CA ARG A 398 14.54 8.70 26.04
C ARG A 398 15.90 8.20 25.60
N GLN A 399 15.97 6.93 25.19
CA GLN A 399 17.18 6.35 24.64
C GLN A 399 17.44 6.93 23.24
N LEU A 400 18.63 7.51 23.06
CA LEU A 400 19.08 8.12 21.81
C LEU A 400 20.23 7.33 21.19
N ILE A 401 20.06 6.87 19.97
CA ILE A 401 21.11 6.16 19.23
C ILE A 401 21.42 6.98 17.97
N SER A 402 22.58 7.62 17.96
CA SER A 402 23.05 8.43 16.83
C SER A 402 24.10 7.68 16.01
N MET A 403 24.03 7.82 14.69
CA MET A 403 24.95 7.21 13.76
C MET A 403 25.62 8.30 12.95
N THR A 404 26.93 8.42 13.09
CA THR A 404 27.74 9.51 12.52
C THR A 404 28.81 8.97 11.57
N VAL A 405 29.03 9.65 10.44
CA VAL A 405 30.11 9.32 9.54
C VAL A 405 31.44 9.79 10.16
N ALA A 406 32.38 8.86 10.31
CA ALA A 406 33.75 9.14 10.73
C ALA A 406 34.70 8.49 9.71
N LYS A 407 35.38 9.33 8.90
CA LYS A 407 36.23 8.88 7.79
C LYS A 407 37.40 8.04 8.33
N GLY A 408 37.63 6.90 7.72
CA GLY A 408 38.71 5.97 8.09
C GLY A 408 38.43 5.07 9.29
N PHE A 409 37.23 5.18 9.90
CA PHE A 409 36.84 4.32 11.00
C PHE A 409 36.03 3.12 10.52
N GLU A 410 36.36 1.95 11.07
CA GLU A 410 35.48 0.80 11.03
C GLU A 410 34.24 1.05 11.91
N LEU A 411 33.21 0.21 11.78
CA LEU A 411 32.01 0.32 12.58
C LEU A 411 32.33 0.21 14.07
N SER A 412 32.14 1.30 14.81
CA SER A 412 32.59 1.46 16.20
C SER A 412 31.55 2.26 16.99
N LYS A 413 31.64 2.26 18.31
CA LYS A 413 30.86 3.12 19.19
C LYS A 413 31.75 3.82 20.23
N TYR A 414 31.28 4.93 20.74
CA TYR A 414 31.89 5.58 21.90
C TYR A 414 31.46 4.92 23.20
N VAL A 415 32.41 4.66 24.07
CA VAL A 415 32.20 4.16 25.45
C VAL A 415 33.03 5.04 26.38
N GLY A 416 32.45 6.06 26.97
CA GLY A 416 33.17 7.09 27.73
C GLY A 416 34.24 7.76 26.86
N ASP A 417 35.52 7.62 27.27
CA ASP A 417 36.66 8.17 26.54
C ASP A 417 37.33 7.19 25.59
N LYS A 418 36.62 6.15 25.17
CA LYS A 418 37.16 5.09 24.32
C LYS A 418 36.26 4.87 23.11
N ILE A 419 36.85 4.39 22.03
CA ILE A 419 36.14 3.92 20.84
C ILE A 419 36.31 2.41 20.80
N VAL A 420 35.21 1.68 20.72
CA VAL A 420 35.18 0.23 20.64
C VAL A 420 34.71 -0.19 19.27
N ASN A 421 35.53 -0.95 18.56
CA ASN A 421 35.15 -1.58 17.29
C ASN A 421 34.08 -2.64 17.54
N LEU A 422 32.94 -2.52 16.88
CA LEU A 422 31.79 -3.40 17.11
C LEU A 422 31.96 -4.83 16.54
N ARG A 423 32.98 -5.04 15.69
CA ARG A 423 33.26 -6.37 15.12
C ARG A 423 34.42 -7.10 15.86
N THR A 424 35.49 -6.37 16.13
CA THR A 424 36.66 -6.97 16.77
C THR A 424 36.68 -6.82 18.28
N LEU A 425 35.84 -5.94 18.82
CA LEU A 425 35.79 -5.52 20.23
C LEU A 425 37.11 -4.86 20.72
N GLU A 426 37.99 -4.50 19.79
CA GLU A 426 39.21 -3.78 20.11
C GLU A 426 38.89 -2.34 20.53
N THR A 427 39.64 -1.86 21.49
CA THR A 427 39.45 -0.54 22.09
C THR A 427 40.55 0.43 21.64
N MET A 428 40.16 1.60 21.16
CA MET A 428 41.05 2.68 20.79
C MET A 428 40.81 3.92 21.67
N PRO A 429 41.81 4.77 21.90
CA PRO A 429 41.60 6.03 22.61
C PRO A 429 40.65 6.95 21.86
N LYS A 430 39.92 7.80 22.59
CA LYS A 430 39.01 8.79 22.05
C LYS A 430 39.75 9.77 21.16
N ILE A 431 39.22 10.00 19.99
CA ILE A 431 39.65 11.09 19.10
C ILE A 431 38.81 12.31 19.45
N ASP A 432 39.46 13.46 19.56
CA ASP A 432 38.80 14.71 19.85
C ASP A 432 37.67 15.00 18.82
N LYS A 433 36.46 15.26 19.31
CA LYS A 433 35.31 15.57 18.45
C LYS A 433 35.55 16.78 17.55
N GLU A 434 36.38 17.75 18.01
CA GLU A 434 36.76 18.90 17.21
C GLU A 434 37.64 18.54 16.02
N SER A 435 38.53 17.56 16.15
CA SER A 435 39.32 17.06 15.04
C SER A 435 38.51 16.26 14.03
N LEU A 436 37.47 15.59 14.45
CA LEU A 436 36.47 14.92 13.58
C LEU A 436 35.64 15.96 12.80
N ILE A 437 35.28 17.08 13.41
CA ILE A 437 34.53 18.18 12.77
C ILE A 437 35.40 18.92 11.79
N VAL A 438 36.68 19.17 12.14
CA VAL A 438 37.67 19.83 11.25
C VAL A 438 37.98 18.97 10.04
N THR A 439 38.12 17.67 10.18
CA THR A 439 38.26 16.74 9.05
C THR A 439 37.01 16.74 8.15
N ARG A 440 35.85 17.01 8.72
CA ARG A 440 34.58 17.20 8.00
C ARG A 440 34.57 18.45 7.11
N LEU A 441 35.00 19.60 7.65
CA LEU A 441 35.02 20.88 6.93
C LEU A 441 36.10 20.92 5.86
N LEU A 442 37.21 20.25 6.09
CA LEU A 442 38.35 20.21 5.16
C LEU A 442 38.23 19.07 4.12
N GLY A 443 37.57 17.95 4.44
CA GLY A 443 37.38 16.81 3.54
C GLY A 443 36.40 17.03 2.38
N GLY A 444 35.70 18.16 2.34
CA GLY A 444 34.81 18.53 1.23
C GLY A 444 35.42 19.42 0.16
N ARG A 445 36.70 19.86 0.27
CA ARG A 445 37.29 20.86 -0.65
C ARG A 445 38.77 20.77 -0.91
N PHE A 446 39.46 19.72 -0.60
CA PHE A 446 40.88 19.60 -1.00
C PHE A 446 41.15 18.24 -1.67
N ASP A 447 40.62 18.13 -2.90
CA ASP A 447 41.37 17.47 -3.97
C ASP A 447 41.89 18.60 -4.87
N LEU A 448 42.98 19.17 -4.47
CA LEU A 448 43.83 19.96 -5.33
C LEU A 448 45.21 19.33 -5.26
N SER A 449 45.45 18.52 -6.30
CA SER A 449 46.78 18.33 -6.92
C SER A 449 47.91 19.09 -6.24
N GLU A 450 48.77 18.39 -5.55
CA GLU A 450 50.22 18.39 -5.75
C GLU A 450 50.77 17.02 -5.42
#